data_875df8a29ad8d5c2de9ac0f8aee0fa45
#
_entry.id   875df8a29ad8d5c2de9ac0f8aee0fa45
#
_cell.length_a   1.000
_cell.length_b   1.000
_cell.length_c   1.000
_cell.angle_alpha   90.00
_cell.angle_beta   90.00
_cell.angle_gamma   90.00
#
_symmetry.space_group_name_H-M   'P 1'
#
loop_
_entity.id
_entity.type
_entity.pdbx_description
1 polymer ?
#
loop_
_entity_poly.entity_id
_entity_poly.type
_entity_poly.pdbx_seq_one_letter_code
_entity_poly.pdbx_strand_id
1 'polypeptide(L)'
;MNKPPQSITRDKLDLNERAIDHGHLNNEQTSTSPENLNEQDPGHQTMNKPPQCLIGDLVFPDFKYFYHYIVTVWPGDVVFPDFTNNRTFDYWTQLVKSFHEEVQFDGMWIDMNEISNFVAGSINSCPKNSIEDPPYVPGKDLLTVVLRIPYCPKNSIEDPPYVPDVAEGSLRFSTICATSQQNLSISYNVHNLYGLTETEATYTALKTVRNKRPFIISRSTYAGQGYYGGHWSGDNFATYHDMAMSIPEMLNFNMFGISMIGADICGFQLDTTEDLCQRWYQLGAFYPFSRSHNSVGLKPQDPASFSQDLIESTKTAYMIRYSLLPYLYTLFHKSHMMGETVARPLFFEFPKDKNTYSIDSQFLWGSSLMISPALAKGTTSIGAYFPSGVWYDWYTGGALHSNGSVVKLAAPANKINLHVRGGSIITLQDPDLTTTLSRKNKFSLVVSLDDNGTAEGDHFWDDGDTIDTHPMGKFNMIRFHSSKNIVTNNVMYAGYTDEPMLLRSIVVFGVLHKPTTVKFNGMAISQFTYDDNLHVLKAQGIAANLLKTFTLQWV
;
A
#
# COMPACT_ATOMS: atom_id res chain seq x y z
N MET A 1 12.34 13.93 17.18
CA MET A 1 11.66 13.35 16.04
C MET A 1 10.72 12.31 16.62
N ASN A 2 9.41 12.55 16.55
CA ASN A 2 8.43 11.55 16.96
C ASN A 2 8.54 10.39 15.99
N LYS A 3 8.84 9.19 16.51
CA LYS A 3 8.70 7.97 15.72
C LYS A 3 7.29 7.96 15.14
N PRO A 4 7.08 7.59 13.88
CA PRO A 4 5.73 7.35 13.38
C PRO A 4 5.07 6.32 14.29
N PRO A 5 3.75 6.38 14.48
CA PRO A 5 3.04 5.41 15.30
C PRO A 5 3.40 4.02 14.78
N GLN A 6 3.88 3.16 15.67
CA GLN A 6 4.23 1.79 15.31
C GLN A 6 2.95 1.07 14.92
N SER A 7 2.90 0.53 13.71
CA SER A 7 1.85 -0.41 13.34
C SER A 7 1.94 -1.63 14.24
N ILE A 8 0.80 -2.14 14.67
CA ILE A 8 0.75 -3.39 15.41
C ILE A 8 0.74 -4.52 14.40
N THR A 9 1.71 -5.40 14.53
CA THR A 9 1.71 -6.65 13.80
C THR A 9 0.73 -7.61 14.45
N ARG A 10 0.16 -8.52 13.68
CA ARG A 10 -0.61 -9.65 14.18
C ARG A 10 0.10 -10.36 15.33
N ASP A 11 1.40 -10.53 15.18
CA ASP A 11 2.26 -11.11 16.19
C ASP A 11 2.09 -10.44 17.56
N LYS A 12 1.82 -9.15 17.65
CA LYS A 12 1.58 -8.43 18.91
C LYS A 12 0.17 -8.65 19.50
N LEU A 13 -0.73 -9.21 18.72
CA LEU A 13 -2.08 -9.58 19.16
C LEU A 13 -2.25 -11.10 19.38
N ASP A 14 -1.24 -11.88 19.02
CA ASP A 14 -1.20 -13.29 19.36
C ASP A 14 -0.93 -13.45 20.86
N LEU A 15 -1.69 -14.32 21.49
CA LEU A 15 -1.69 -14.53 22.96
C LEU A 15 -0.33 -14.87 23.56
N ASN A 16 0.59 -15.35 22.73
CA ASN A 16 1.94 -15.72 23.16
C ASN A 16 2.98 -14.60 22.98
N GLU A 17 2.63 -13.47 22.34
CA GLU A 17 3.64 -12.45 21.95
C GLU A 17 3.91 -11.34 22.94
N ARG A 18 3.27 -11.32 24.11
CA ARG A 18 3.67 -10.39 25.19
C ARG A 18 5.14 -10.51 25.61
N ALA A 19 5.82 -11.60 25.19
CA ALA A 19 7.23 -11.85 25.54
C ALA A 19 8.25 -11.19 24.58
N ILE A 20 7.86 -10.75 23.40
CA ILE A 20 8.83 -10.31 22.37
C ILE A 20 9.26 -8.85 22.51
N ASP A 21 8.45 -8.01 23.14
CA ASP A 21 8.81 -6.59 23.31
C ASP A 21 9.86 -6.33 24.41
N HIS A 22 10.25 -7.35 25.18
CA HIS A 22 11.26 -7.24 26.22
C HIS A 22 12.67 -7.69 25.80
N GLY A 23 12.85 -8.16 24.57
CA GLY A 23 14.13 -8.67 24.06
C GLY A 23 15.14 -7.64 23.56
N HIS A 24 14.83 -6.36 23.55
CA HIS A 24 15.72 -5.31 23.03
C HIS A 24 16.37 -4.39 24.08
N LEU A 25 16.31 -4.73 25.33
CA LEU A 25 17.09 -4.04 26.34
C LEU A 25 17.90 -5.08 27.13
N ASN A 26 19.20 -5.01 26.97
CA ASN A 26 20.29 -5.60 27.72
C ASN A 26 21.11 -6.68 27.01
N ASN A 27 22.03 -6.23 26.19
CA ASN A 27 23.33 -6.84 26.03
C ASN A 27 24.33 -6.08 26.92
N GLU A 28 24.42 -6.46 28.17
CA GLU A 28 25.67 -6.31 28.94
C GLU A 28 26.06 -7.69 29.47
N GLN A 29 27.20 -8.14 28.95
CA GLN A 29 27.85 -9.36 29.38
C GLN A 29 28.36 -9.19 30.82
N THR A 30 27.95 -10.09 31.71
CA THR A 30 28.81 -10.48 32.82
C THR A 30 28.83 -11.99 32.94
N SER A 31 30.01 -12.52 32.74
CA SER A 31 30.39 -13.92 32.95
C SER A 31 30.39 -14.27 34.44
N THR A 32 29.69 -15.32 34.84
CA THR A 32 30.10 -16.20 35.94
C THR A 32 29.51 -17.61 35.72
N SER A 33 30.40 -18.57 35.88
CA SER A 33 30.21 -20.01 35.69
C SER A 33 29.46 -20.68 36.86
N PRO A 34 29.09 -21.98 36.74
CA PRO A 34 27.96 -22.60 37.40
C PRO A 34 28.34 -23.29 38.71
N GLU A 35 27.43 -23.29 39.70
CA GLU A 35 27.48 -24.26 40.78
C GLU A 35 26.18 -25.08 40.84
N ASN A 36 26.39 -26.37 40.99
CA ASN A 36 25.43 -27.47 41.13
C ASN A 36 24.39 -27.24 42.23
N LEU A 37 23.16 -27.59 41.98
CA LEU A 37 22.26 -28.13 43.00
C LEU A 37 21.29 -29.20 42.44
N ASN A 38 21.24 -30.26 43.18
CA ASN A 38 20.70 -31.59 42.97
C ASN A 38 19.21 -31.67 42.62
N GLU A 39 18.95 -32.77 41.91
CA GLU A 39 17.69 -33.49 41.69
C GLU A 39 16.77 -33.57 42.89
N GLN A 40 15.50 -33.33 42.68
CA GLN A 40 14.40 -34.16 43.22
C GLN A 40 13.21 -34.14 42.26
N ASP A 41 12.96 -35.30 41.66
CA ASP A 41 11.80 -35.66 40.85
C ASP A 41 10.54 -35.72 41.74
N PRO A 42 9.42 -35.15 41.35
CA PRO A 42 8.11 -35.65 41.72
C PRO A 42 7.18 -35.88 40.52
N GLY A 43 7.06 -37.16 40.19
CA GLY A 43 5.74 -37.71 39.87
C GLY A 43 5.05 -37.25 38.58
N HIS A 44 5.08 -38.13 37.59
CA HIS A 44 4.10 -38.19 36.51
C HIS A 44 2.67 -37.94 37.02
N GLN A 45 2.16 -36.73 36.79
CA GLN A 45 0.73 -36.50 36.72
C GLN A 45 0.33 -36.30 35.28
N THR A 46 -0.43 -37.23 34.75
CA THR A 46 -1.10 -37.15 33.45
C THR A 46 -1.86 -35.82 33.32
N MET A 47 -1.35 -34.91 32.55
CA MET A 47 -2.07 -33.69 32.20
C MET A 47 -3.19 -34.00 31.20
N ASN A 48 -4.37 -34.32 31.75
CA ASN A 48 -5.62 -34.39 31.02
C ASN A 48 -6.42 -33.08 31.16
N LYS A 49 -5.76 -31.93 31.14
CA LYS A 49 -6.44 -30.63 30.98
C LYS A 49 -5.68 -29.82 29.91
N PRO A 50 -6.39 -29.31 28.89
CA PRO A 50 -5.79 -28.41 27.95
C PRO A 50 -5.29 -27.14 28.65
N PRO A 51 -4.20 -26.51 28.18
CA PRO A 51 -3.72 -25.26 28.76
C PRO A 51 -4.84 -24.22 28.75
N GLN A 52 -5.14 -23.66 29.91
CA GLN A 52 -6.04 -22.51 30.01
C GLN A 52 -5.31 -21.29 29.49
N CYS A 53 -5.83 -20.70 28.44
CA CYS A 53 -5.35 -19.41 27.94
C CYS A 53 -5.80 -18.33 28.93
N LEU A 54 -4.89 -17.87 29.77
CA LEU A 54 -5.15 -16.81 30.76
C LEU A 54 -4.67 -15.50 30.17
N ILE A 55 -5.59 -14.63 29.80
CA ILE A 55 -5.33 -13.19 29.65
C ILE A 55 -6.11 -12.50 30.74
N GLY A 56 -5.44 -12.14 31.84
CA GLY A 56 -6.08 -11.52 32.98
C GLY A 56 -7.29 -12.33 33.47
N ASP A 57 -8.27 -11.70 34.08
CA ASP A 57 -9.49 -12.33 34.62
C ASP A 57 -10.55 -12.70 33.56
N LEU A 58 -10.21 -12.66 32.27
CA LEU A 58 -11.11 -13.07 31.18
C LEU A 58 -10.99 -14.55 30.88
N VAL A 59 -11.78 -15.37 31.61
CA VAL A 59 -11.97 -16.80 31.35
C VAL A 59 -13.07 -16.94 30.28
N PHE A 60 -12.71 -17.35 29.07
CA PHE A 60 -13.70 -17.71 28.05
C PHE A 60 -13.98 -19.21 28.08
N PRO A 61 -15.17 -19.66 28.49
CA PRO A 61 -15.45 -21.10 28.72
C PRO A 61 -15.61 -21.96 27.45
N ASP A 62 -15.67 -21.38 26.26
CA ASP A 62 -16.09 -22.05 25.02
C ASP A 62 -15.01 -22.29 23.98
N PHE A 63 -13.72 -22.28 24.31
CA PHE A 63 -12.62 -22.59 23.38
C PHE A 63 -12.54 -24.07 22.95
N LYS A 64 -13.59 -24.86 23.09
CA LYS A 64 -13.60 -26.28 22.73
C LYS A 64 -13.33 -26.58 21.24
N TYR A 65 -13.41 -25.58 20.37
CA TYR A 65 -13.24 -25.76 18.91
C TYR A 65 -11.84 -25.42 18.40
N PHE A 66 -10.94 -24.84 19.21
CA PHE A 66 -9.60 -24.41 18.79
C PHE A 66 -8.50 -25.46 19.05
N TYR A 67 -8.79 -26.56 19.71
CA TYR A 67 -7.79 -27.42 20.34
C TYR A 67 -7.10 -28.46 19.45
N HIS A 68 -7.42 -28.55 18.16
CA HIS A 68 -6.89 -29.68 17.41
C HIS A 68 -5.62 -29.40 16.61
N TYR A 69 -5.21 -28.12 16.47
CA TYR A 69 -4.10 -27.78 15.56
C TYR A 69 -3.21 -26.69 16.16
N ILE A 70 -2.30 -27.14 17.03
CA ILE A 70 -1.21 -26.29 17.52
C ILE A 70 -0.15 -26.23 16.43
N VAL A 71 0.29 -25.02 16.08
CA VAL A 71 1.30 -24.72 15.09
C VAL A 71 2.46 -24.01 15.75
N THR A 72 3.59 -23.86 15.07
CA THR A 72 4.78 -23.20 15.59
C THR A 72 5.13 -21.99 14.72
N VAL A 73 5.25 -20.82 15.34
CA VAL A 73 5.72 -19.56 14.74
C VAL A 73 6.72 -18.90 15.70
N TRP A 74 7.04 -17.61 15.52
CA TRP A 74 8.08 -16.91 16.29
C TRP A 74 8.03 -17.10 17.82
N PRO A 75 6.87 -16.98 18.51
CA PRO A 75 6.84 -17.13 19.95
C PRO A 75 6.81 -18.59 20.42
N GLY A 76 6.75 -19.55 19.49
CA GLY A 76 6.61 -20.98 19.80
C GLY A 76 5.25 -21.53 19.37
N ASP A 77 4.63 -22.34 20.23
CA ASP A 77 3.37 -23.02 19.93
C ASP A 77 2.18 -22.07 20.10
N VAL A 78 1.40 -21.91 19.03
CA VAL A 78 0.25 -21.01 18.95
C VAL A 78 -0.98 -21.70 18.34
N VAL A 79 -2.12 -21.05 18.48
CA VAL A 79 -3.37 -21.38 17.77
C VAL A 79 -3.84 -20.17 16.99
N PHE A 80 -4.43 -20.42 15.82
CA PHE A 80 -5.00 -19.38 14.98
C PHE A 80 -6.51 -19.26 15.24
N PRO A 81 -7.03 -18.06 15.55
CA PRO A 81 -8.46 -17.83 15.74
C PRO A 81 -9.26 -18.17 14.46
N ASP A 82 -10.44 -18.73 14.62
CA ASP A 82 -11.36 -18.99 13.52
C ASP A 82 -12.16 -17.71 13.20
N PHE A 83 -11.69 -16.91 12.25
CA PHE A 83 -12.37 -15.68 11.82
C PHE A 83 -13.62 -15.93 10.96
N THR A 84 -13.99 -17.17 10.67
CA THR A 84 -15.32 -17.50 10.11
C THR A 84 -16.41 -17.60 11.19
N ASN A 85 -16.05 -17.49 12.48
CA ASN A 85 -16.95 -17.52 13.61
C ASN A 85 -17.19 -16.10 14.15
N ASN A 86 -18.44 -15.66 14.21
CA ASN A 86 -18.81 -14.33 14.68
C ASN A 86 -18.34 -14.02 16.13
N ARG A 87 -18.18 -15.03 16.99
CA ARG A 87 -17.64 -14.83 18.34
C ARG A 87 -16.17 -14.41 18.34
N THR A 88 -15.43 -14.75 17.31
CA THR A 88 -14.03 -14.33 17.14
C THR A 88 -13.92 -12.82 16.96
N PHE A 89 -14.93 -12.17 16.34
CA PHE A 89 -14.96 -10.72 16.19
C PHE A 89 -15.00 -9.99 17.53
N ASP A 90 -15.81 -10.48 18.48
CA ASP A 90 -15.88 -9.89 19.83
C ASP A 90 -14.56 -10.10 20.58
N TYR A 91 -14.01 -11.32 20.51
CA TYR A 91 -12.72 -11.65 21.10
C TYR A 91 -11.59 -10.79 20.53
N TRP A 92 -11.49 -10.69 19.20
CA TRP A 92 -10.48 -9.88 18.53
C TRP A 92 -10.61 -8.40 18.88
N THR A 93 -11.84 -7.88 18.93
CA THR A 93 -12.13 -6.50 19.34
C THR A 93 -11.66 -6.23 20.78
N GLN A 94 -11.85 -7.18 21.69
CA GLN A 94 -11.39 -7.02 23.07
C GLN A 94 -9.86 -7.01 23.17
N LEU A 95 -9.15 -7.85 22.41
CA LEU A 95 -7.70 -7.86 22.36
C LEU A 95 -7.15 -6.53 21.79
N VAL A 96 -7.68 -6.09 20.65
CA VAL A 96 -7.31 -4.81 20.02
C VAL A 96 -7.55 -3.66 20.97
N LYS A 97 -8.69 -3.65 21.67
CA LYS A 97 -9.03 -2.62 22.67
C LYS A 97 -8.04 -2.62 23.84
N SER A 98 -7.79 -3.79 24.44
CA SER A 98 -6.88 -3.90 25.58
C SER A 98 -5.47 -3.41 25.22
N PHE A 99 -4.97 -3.77 24.05
CA PHE A 99 -3.66 -3.32 23.61
C PHE A 99 -3.65 -1.81 23.25
N HIS A 100 -4.72 -1.30 22.64
CA HIS A 100 -4.84 0.12 22.33
C HIS A 100 -4.91 1.01 23.57
N GLU A 101 -5.44 0.50 24.68
CA GLU A 101 -5.44 1.19 25.98
C GLU A 101 -4.02 1.31 26.56
N GLU A 102 -3.13 0.35 26.30
CA GLU A 102 -1.73 0.39 26.70
C GLU A 102 -0.87 1.24 25.73
N VAL A 103 -1.05 1.04 24.42
CA VAL A 103 -0.31 1.70 23.34
C VAL A 103 -1.27 2.18 22.28
N GLN A 104 -1.51 3.49 22.22
CA GLN A 104 -2.38 4.07 21.20
C GLN A 104 -1.76 3.97 19.81
N PHE A 105 -2.54 3.50 18.84
CA PHE A 105 -2.15 3.35 17.44
C PHE A 105 -3.30 3.70 16.50
N ASP A 106 -2.97 4.04 15.24
CA ASP A 106 -3.94 4.49 14.24
C ASP A 106 -4.33 3.42 13.22
N GLY A 107 -3.53 2.39 13.04
CA GLY A 107 -3.77 1.31 12.09
C GLY A 107 -3.11 0.01 12.49
N MET A 108 -3.45 -1.06 11.79
CA MET A 108 -2.89 -2.40 12.02
C MET A 108 -2.25 -2.95 10.75
N TRP A 109 -1.12 -3.55 10.91
CA TRP A 109 -0.49 -4.44 9.95
C TRP A 109 -0.71 -5.88 10.44
N ILE A 110 -1.38 -6.70 9.63
CA ILE A 110 -1.64 -8.11 9.92
C ILE A 110 -0.85 -8.97 8.94
N ASP A 111 0.00 -9.80 9.51
CA ASP A 111 0.97 -10.62 8.81
C ASP A 111 0.76 -12.11 9.13
N MET A 112 1.40 -13.01 8.39
CA MET A 112 1.36 -14.46 8.64
C MET A 112 -0.04 -15.10 8.51
N ASN A 113 -0.95 -14.43 7.84
CA ASN A 113 -2.38 -14.74 7.80
C ASN A 113 -2.85 -15.50 6.57
N GLU A 114 -1.99 -16.30 5.98
CA GLU A 114 -2.31 -17.29 4.94
C GLU A 114 -3.09 -18.52 5.42
N ILE A 115 -2.87 -19.19 6.41
CA ILE A 115 -2.21 -19.23 7.71
C ILE A 115 -0.76 -19.67 7.52
N SER A 116 0.21 -18.92 8.05
CA SER A 116 1.62 -19.29 7.98
C SER A 116 2.04 -20.10 9.21
N ASN A 117 2.85 -21.17 9.01
CA ASN A 117 3.31 -22.08 10.04
C ASN A 117 4.73 -22.55 9.70
N PHE A 118 5.60 -22.68 10.70
CA PHE A 118 6.98 -23.14 10.49
C PHE A 118 7.11 -24.66 10.39
N VAL A 119 6.04 -25.38 10.69
CA VAL A 119 5.94 -26.82 10.51
C VAL A 119 4.82 -27.18 9.54
N ALA A 120 4.83 -28.38 9.00
CA ALA A 120 3.77 -28.84 8.11
C ALA A 120 2.57 -29.36 8.91
N GLY A 121 1.48 -28.62 8.89
CA GLY A 121 0.22 -29.02 9.53
C GLY A 121 0.18 -28.72 11.02
N SER A 122 0.44 -29.69 11.88
CA SER A 122 0.38 -29.56 13.34
C SER A 122 1.57 -30.25 13.99
N ILE A 123 2.00 -29.80 15.16
CA ILE A 123 3.03 -30.47 15.98
C ILE A 123 2.64 -31.90 16.33
N ASN A 124 1.35 -32.22 16.36
CA ASN A 124 0.80 -33.55 16.61
C ASN A 124 0.53 -34.36 15.33
N SER A 125 1.04 -33.88 14.17
CA SER A 125 0.78 -34.39 12.83
C SER A 125 -0.69 -34.32 12.39
N CYS A 126 -0.93 -34.22 11.09
CA CYS A 126 -2.29 -34.24 10.51
C CYS A 126 -2.78 -35.69 10.35
N PRO A 127 -4.09 -35.95 10.37
CA PRO A 127 -4.64 -37.25 10.08
C PRO A 127 -4.29 -37.70 8.63
N LYS A 128 -4.01 -38.99 8.46
CA LYS A 128 -3.75 -39.54 7.12
C LYS A 128 -5.07 -39.81 6.40
N ASN A 129 -5.38 -38.99 5.42
CA ASN A 129 -6.58 -39.15 4.57
C ASN A 129 -6.41 -38.44 3.23
N SER A 130 -7.37 -38.60 2.33
CA SER A 130 -7.33 -38.03 0.97
C SER A 130 -7.46 -36.50 0.91
N ILE A 131 -7.81 -35.84 2.03
CA ILE A 131 -7.85 -34.38 2.11
C ILE A 131 -6.47 -33.83 2.48
N GLU A 132 -5.79 -34.48 3.45
CA GLU A 132 -4.45 -34.07 3.86
C GLU A 132 -3.37 -34.50 2.84
N ASP A 133 -3.56 -35.70 2.25
CA ASP A 133 -2.67 -36.30 1.26
C ASP A 133 -3.46 -36.63 -0.03
N PRO A 134 -3.90 -35.59 -0.80
CA PRO A 134 -4.66 -35.83 -2.02
C PRO A 134 -3.80 -36.57 -3.05
N PRO A 135 -4.42 -37.37 -3.93
CA PRO A 135 -3.69 -38.10 -4.98
C PRO A 135 -2.98 -37.18 -5.97
N TYR A 136 -3.42 -35.94 -6.07
CA TYR A 136 -2.77 -34.88 -6.83
C TYR A 136 -2.14 -33.89 -5.85
N VAL A 137 -0.83 -33.72 -5.95
CA VAL A 137 -0.07 -32.74 -5.14
C VAL A 137 0.65 -31.81 -6.10
N PRO A 138 0.30 -30.52 -6.12
CA PRO A 138 1.02 -29.52 -6.91
C PRO A 138 2.52 -29.53 -6.54
N GLY A 139 3.41 -29.53 -7.53
CA GLY A 139 4.87 -29.45 -7.33
C GLY A 139 5.61 -30.75 -7.05
N LYS A 140 4.96 -31.90 -6.86
CA LYS A 140 5.66 -33.20 -6.90
C LYS A 140 5.91 -33.63 -8.33
N ASP A 141 7.13 -34.09 -8.61
CA ASP A 141 7.50 -34.71 -9.90
C ASP A 141 6.43 -35.71 -10.34
N LEU A 142 5.80 -35.45 -11.47
CA LEU A 142 4.81 -36.30 -12.10
C LEU A 142 5.31 -37.76 -12.28
N LEU A 143 6.63 -37.97 -12.39
CA LEU A 143 7.25 -39.30 -12.50
C LEU A 143 6.99 -40.21 -11.29
N THR A 144 6.88 -39.67 -10.08
CA THR A 144 6.69 -40.46 -8.85
C THR A 144 5.21 -40.81 -8.63
N VAL A 145 4.30 -40.00 -9.13
CA VAL A 145 2.84 -40.19 -9.01
C VAL A 145 2.34 -41.12 -10.13
N VAL A 146 2.86 -40.96 -11.35
CA VAL A 146 2.48 -41.78 -12.54
C VAL A 146 2.85 -43.26 -12.38
N LEU A 147 3.89 -43.59 -11.60
CA LEU A 147 4.27 -44.98 -11.34
C LEU A 147 3.37 -45.69 -10.32
N ARG A 148 2.43 -45.00 -9.68
CA ARG A 148 1.52 -45.60 -8.68
C ARG A 148 0.06 -45.70 -9.10
N ILE A 149 -0.33 -45.11 -10.23
CA ILE A 149 -1.71 -45.15 -10.75
C ILE A 149 -1.70 -45.81 -12.11
N PRO A 150 -2.19 -47.04 -12.24
CA PRO A 150 -2.37 -47.64 -13.56
C PRO A 150 -3.53 -46.92 -14.26
N TYR A 151 -3.17 -46.13 -15.28
CA TYR A 151 -4.08 -45.59 -16.27
C TYR A 151 -5.04 -44.48 -15.83
N CYS A 152 -4.54 -43.26 -15.67
CA CYS A 152 -5.38 -42.07 -15.82
C CYS A 152 -5.33 -41.59 -17.29
N PRO A 153 -6.48 -41.34 -17.94
CA PRO A 153 -6.46 -40.76 -19.29
C PRO A 153 -5.86 -39.34 -19.22
N LYS A 154 -4.91 -39.04 -20.10
CA LYS A 154 -4.34 -37.70 -20.25
C LYS A 154 -5.45 -36.71 -20.62
N ASN A 155 -5.84 -35.87 -19.67
CA ASN A 155 -6.76 -34.75 -19.88
C ASN A 155 -6.24 -33.52 -19.15
N SER A 156 -6.87 -32.38 -19.39
CA SER A 156 -6.44 -31.09 -18.79
C SER A 156 -6.58 -31.00 -17.27
N ILE A 157 -7.24 -31.97 -16.64
CA ILE A 157 -7.37 -32.05 -15.19
C ILE A 157 -6.21 -32.84 -14.60
N GLU A 158 -5.91 -34.01 -15.23
CA GLU A 158 -4.82 -34.89 -14.79
C GLU A 158 -3.43 -34.37 -15.22
N ASP A 159 -3.36 -33.67 -16.36
CA ASP A 159 -2.15 -33.08 -16.92
C ASP A 159 -2.40 -31.62 -17.29
N PRO A 160 -2.50 -30.73 -16.28
CA PRO A 160 -2.79 -29.30 -16.50
C PRO A 160 -1.61 -28.63 -17.25
N PRO A 161 -1.88 -27.57 -18.04
CA PRO A 161 -0.85 -26.89 -18.82
C PRO A 161 0.18 -26.13 -17.97
N TYR A 162 -0.04 -26.05 -16.66
CA TYR A 162 0.88 -25.47 -15.69
C TYR A 162 0.83 -26.25 -14.37
N VAL A 163 1.94 -26.28 -13.67
CA VAL A 163 2.03 -26.80 -12.30
C VAL A 163 2.15 -25.59 -11.38
N PRO A 164 1.24 -25.41 -10.41
CA PRO A 164 1.41 -24.36 -9.41
C PRO A 164 2.76 -24.51 -8.68
N ASP A 165 3.48 -23.42 -8.51
CA ASP A 165 4.71 -23.40 -7.71
C ASP A 165 4.34 -23.49 -6.23
N VAL A 166 4.25 -24.74 -5.75
CA VAL A 166 3.95 -25.05 -4.35
C VAL A 166 5.15 -25.76 -3.75
N ALA A 167 5.67 -25.19 -2.68
CA ALA A 167 6.79 -25.77 -1.98
C ALA A 167 6.48 -27.22 -1.52
N GLU A 168 7.32 -28.16 -1.88
CA GLU A 168 7.43 -29.53 -1.38
C GLU A 168 6.18 -30.43 -1.46
N GLY A 169 5.18 -30.05 -2.23
CA GLY A 169 4.14 -30.99 -2.68
C GLY A 169 3.16 -31.49 -1.63
N SER A 170 3.00 -30.85 -0.47
CA SER A 170 1.95 -31.13 0.50
C SER A 170 1.10 -29.91 0.76
N LEU A 171 -0.23 -30.05 0.76
CA LEU A 171 -1.16 -28.93 1.02
C LEU A 171 -1.03 -28.32 2.43
N ARG A 172 -0.43 -29.07 3.35
CA ARG A 172 -0.17 -28.61 4.74
C ARG A 172 1.23 -28.02 4.91
N PHE A 173 2.04 -27.94 3.84
CA PHE A 173 3.38 -27.37 3.96
C PHE A 173 3.28 -25.88 4.36
N SER A 174 4.01 -25.52 5.41
CA SER A 174 4.00 -24.17 5.99
C SER A 174 2.62 -23.61 6.35
N THR A 175 1.63 -24.48 6.62
CA THR A 175 0.28 -24.08 7.04
C THR A 175 -0.35 -25.15 7.94
N ILE A 176 -1.58 -24.93 8.39
CA ILE A 176 -2.33 -25.86 9.22
C ILE A 176 -2.80 -27.09 8.42
N CYS A 177 -3.25 -28.13 9.13
CA CYS A 177 -3.86 -29.30 8.49
C CYS A 177 -5.08 -28.89 7.66
N ALA A 178 -5.21 -29.46 6.47
CA ALA A 178 -6.34 -29.20 5.58
C ALA A 178 -7.70 -29.61 6.18
N THR A 179 -7.70 -30.59 7.09
CA THR A 179 -8.87 -31.05 7.85
C THR A 179 -9.20 -30.23 9.09
N SER A 180 -8.43 -29.19 9.39
CA SER A 180 -8.70 -28.27 10.52
C SER A 180 -10.12 -27.71 10.42
N GLN A 181 -10.90 -27.90 11.48
CA GLN A 181 -12.31 -27.47 11.52
C GLN A 181 -12.39 -25.98 11.80
N GLN A 182 -13.14 -25.27 10.98
CA GLN A 182 -13.55 -23.89 11.18
C GLN A 182 -15.09 -23.83 11.15
N ASN A 183 -15.68 -22.77 11.65
CA ASN A 183 -17.13 -22.65 11.73
C ASN A 183 -17.81 -22.77 10.34
N LEU A 184 -17.23 -22.18 9.31
CA LEU A 184 -17.78 -22.23 7.96
C LEU A 184 -17.55 -23.58 7.28
N SER A 185 -16.35 -24.17 7.38
CA SER A 185 -15.96 -25.44 6.77
C SER A 185 -14.59 -25.89 7.28
N ILE A 186 -14.04 -26.97 6.71
CA ILE A 186 -12.63 -27.35 6.94
C ILE A 186 -11.67 -26.39 6.24
N SER A 187 -10.43 -26.32 6.72
CA SER A 187 -9.40 -25.42 6.19
C SER A 187 -9.17 -25.60 4.69
N TYR A 188 -9.23 -26.85 4.18
CA TYR A 188 -9.14 -27.13 2.73
C TYR A 188 -10.08 -26.25 1.89
N ASN A 189 -11.31 -26.02 2.37
CA ASN A 189 -12.33 -25.27 1.64
C ASN A 189 -12.22 -23.76 1.84
N VAL A 190 -11.68 -23.30 2.97
CA VAL A 190 -11.73 -21.89 3.38
C VAL A 190 -10.35 -21.27 3.59
N HIS A 191 -9.28 -21.99 3.28
CA HIS A 191 -7.91 -21.54 3.49
C HIS A 191 -7.66 -20.14 2.93
N ASN A 192 -8.02 -19.90 1.69
CA ASN A 192 -7.79 -18.61 1.02
C ASN A 192 -8.64 -17.45 1.58
N LEU A 193 -9.63 -17.71 2.43
CA LEU A 193 -10.48 -16.69 3.04
C LEU A 193 -9.90 -16.14 4.35
N TYR A 194 -8.90 -16.79 4.92
CA TYR A 194 -8.43 -16.46 6.27
C TYR A 194 -7.98 -15.01 6.40
N GLY A 195 -7.11 -14.53 5.50
CA GLY A 195 -6.65 -13.14 5.51
C GLY A 195 -7.78 -12.12 5.32
N LEU A 196 -8.76 -12.43 4.46
CA LEU A 196 -9.94 -11.58 4.26
C LEU A 196 -10.79 -11.51 5.53
N THR A 197 -11.11 -12.65 6.14
CA THR A 197 -11.97 -12.70 7.35
C THR A 197 -11.28 -12.09 8.57
N GLU A 198 -9.96 -12.26 8.71
CA GLU A 198 -9.17 -11.56 9.74
C GLU A 198 -9.16 -10.05 9.50
N THR A 199 -9.04 -9.60 8.25
CA THR A 199 -9.10 -8.17 7.91
C THR A 199 -10.46 -7.57 8.25
N GLU A 200 -11.56 -8.28 7.98
CA GLU A 200 -12.92 -7.86 8.35
C GLU A 200 -13.08 -7.73 9.88
N ALA A 201 -12.60 -8.72 10.63
CA ALA A 201 -12.61 -8.68 12.10
C ALA A 201 -11.77 -7.50 12.63
N THR A 202 -10.59 -7.27 12.04
CA THR A 202 -9.69 -6.18 12.39
C THR A 202 -10.29 -4.81 12.05
N TYR A 203 -10.98 -4.70 10.89
CA TYR A 203 -11.72 -3.50 10.51
C TYR A 203 -12.81 -3.16 11.54
N THR A 204 -13.58 -4.16 11.94
CA THR A 204 -14.65 -4.01 12.96
C THR A 204 -14.07 -3.59 14.31
N ALA A 205 -12.96 -4.22 14.72
CA ALA A 205 -12.27 -3.89 15.95
C ALA A 205 -11.75 -2.44 15.97
N LEU A 206 -11.00 -2.03 14.94
CA LEU A 206 -10.47 -0.66 14.85
C LEU A 206 -11.58 0.39 14.77
N LYS A 207 -12.63 0.12 14.01
CA LYS A 207 -13.81 0.99 13.93
C LYS A 207 -14.45 1.18 15.31
N THR A 208 -14.57 0.11 16.08
CA THR A 208 -15.14 0.12 17.43
C THR A 208 -14.25 0.85 18.43
N VAL A 209 -12.95 0.55 18.43
CA VAL A 209 -11.99 1.07 19.41
C VAL A 209 -11.68 2.55 19.18
N ARG A 210 -11.49 2.96 17.92
CA ARG A 210 -11.07 4.31 17.58
C ARG A 210 -12.21 5.26 17.20
N ASN A 211 -13.34 4.72 16.77
CA ASN A 211 -14.44 5.49 16.17
C ASN A 211 -13.98 6.40 15.01
N LYS A 212 -13.02 5.92 14.23
CA LYS A 212 -12.40 6.59 13.08
C LYS A 212 -12.20 5.60 11.95
N ARG A 213 -11.89 6.09 10.73
CA ARG A 213 -11.59 5.23 9.58
C ARG A 213 -10.48 4.25 9.92
N PRO A 214 -10.72 2.94 9.80
CA PRO A 214 -9.67 1.95 9.98
C PRO A 214 -8.59 2.05 8.89
N PHE A 215 -7.34 1.79 9.27
CA PHE A 215 -6.24 1.60 8.34
C PHE A 215 -5.61 0.23 8.61
N ILE A 216 -5.67 -0.66 7.61
CA ILE A 216 -5.22 -2.04 7.74
C ILE A 216 -4.41 -2.40 6.52
N ILE A 217 -3.26 -3.05 6.73
CA ILE A 217 -2.46 -3.69 5.68
C ILE A 217 -2.35 -5.16 6.01
N SER A 218 -2.75 -6.02 5.09
CA SER A 218 -2.76 -7.48 5.23
C SER A 218 -1.84 -8.13 4.20
N ARG A 219 -1.11 -9.19 4.59
CA ARG A 219 -0.31 -9.99 3.65
C ARG A 219 -1.20 -10.90 2.81
N SER A 220 -2.00 -11.73 3.44
CA SER A 220 -2.95 -12.56 2.71
C SER A 220 -4.19 -11.76 2.32
N THR A 221 -4.64 -11.96 1.08
CA THR A 221 -5.79 -11.25 0.51
C THR A 221 -6.68 -12.21 -0.28
N TYR A 222 -7.91 -11.81 -0.47
CA TYR A 222 -8.87 -12.48 -1.35
C TYR A 222 -9.79 -11.46 -2.01
N ALA A 223 -10.62 -11.89 -2.95
CA ALA A 223 -11.60 -11.02 -3.61
C ALA A 223 -12.51 -10.33 -2.57
N GLY A 224 -12.57 -8.99 -2.61
CA GLY A 224 -13.28 -8.17 -1.64
C GLY A 224 -12.42 -7.53 -0.54
N GLN A 225 -11.13 -7.91 -0.45
CA GLN A 225 -10.19 -7.37 0.54
C GLN A 225 -10.14 -5.84 0.56
N GLY A 226 -10.17 -5.21 -0.62
CA GLY A 226 -10.09 -3.75 -0.75
C GLY A 226 -11.22 -2.99 -0.08
N TYR A 227 -12.31 -3.65 0.31
CA TYR A 227 -13.38 -3.05 1.10
C TYR A 227 -12.95 -2.77 2.55
N TYR A 228 -12.09 -3.62 3.11
CA TYR A 228 -11.68 -3.59 4.51
C TYR A 228 -10.26 -3.06 4.72
N GLY A 229 -9.35 -3.27 3.77
CA GLY A 229 -7.95 -2.92 3.95
C GLY A 229 -7.13 -2.94 2.66
N GLY A 230 -5.84 -2.63 2.82
CA GLY A 230 -4.83 -2.70 1.78
C GLY A 230 -3.97 -3.96 1.87
N HIS A 231 -2.87 -3.93 1.11
CA HIS A 231 -1.94 -5.04 0.95
C HIS A 231 -0.51 -4.52 0.78
N TRP A 232 0.48 -5.38 1.00
CA TRP A 232 1.86 -5.17 0.55
C TRP A 232 2.43 -6.47 -0.02
N SER A 233 3.51 -6.36 -0.76
CA SER A 233 4.13 -7.47 -1.52
C SER A 233 4.72 -8.61 -0.68
N GLY A 234 4.62 -8.56 0.65
CA GLY A 234 5.29 -9.53 1.52
C GLY A 234 6.82 -9.40 1.48
N ASP A 235 7.52 -10.51 1.61
CA ASP A 235 8.97 -10.62 1.80
C ASP A 235 9.74 -10.54 0.48
N ASN A 236 9.70 -9.40 -0.19
CA ASN A 236 10.44 -9.15 -1.43
C ASN A 236 11.96 -9.06 -1.19
N PHE A 237 12.76 -9.28 -2.22
CA PHE A 237 14.21 -9.25 -2.13
C PHE A 237 14.79 -7.87 -2.48
N ALA A 238 15.92 -7.52 -1.87
CA ALA A 238 16.69 -6.32 -2.18
C ALA A 238 17.41 -6.46 -3.53
N THR A 239 16.62 -6.55 -4.62
CA THR A 239 17.11 -6.69 -6.00
C THR A 239 16.44 -5.70 -6.95
N TYR A 240 17.13 -5.35 -8.05
CA TYR A 240 16.52 -4.55 -9.12
C TYR A 240 15.36 -5.27 -9.82
N HIS A 241 15.38 -6.60 -9.81
CA HIS A 241 14.29 -7.41 -10.34
C HIS A 241 13.01 -7.20 -9.52
N ASP A 242 13.08 -7.37 -8.21
CA ASP A 242 11.93 -7.21 -7.31
C ASP A 242 11.42 -5.76 -7.33
N MET A 243 12.34 -4.78 -7.36
CA MET A 243 11.95 -3.39 -7.55
C MET A 243 11.15 -3.18 -8.85
N ALA A 244 11.58 -3.79 -9.95
CA ALA A 244 10.87 -3.69 -11.23
C ALA A 244 9.53 -4.42 -11.19
N MET A 245 9.48 -5.63 -10.60
CA MET A 245 8.27 -6.44 -10.49
C MET A 245 7.20 -5.84 -9.57
N SER A 246 7.59 -4.96 -8.64
CA SER A 246 6.64 -4.25 -7.78
C SER A 246 5.65 -3.37 -8.55
N ILE A 247 6.00 -2.93 -9.77
CA ILE A 247 5.10 -2.12 -10.62
C ILE A 247 3.94 -2.97 -11.14
N PRO A 248 4.16 -4.06 -11.92
CA PRO A 248 3.06 -4.91 -12.38
C PRO A 248 2.26 -5.51 -11.22
N GLU A 249 2.88 -5.83 -10.10
CA GLU A 249 2.17 -6.27 -8.89
C GLU A 249 1.21 -5.19 -8.39
N MET A 250 1.68 -3.97 -8.15
CA MET A 250 0.85 -2.84 -7.73
C MET A 250 -0.31 -2.61 -8.71
N LEU A 251 -0.07 -2.70 -10.01
CA LEU A 251 -1.11 -2.53 -11.04
C LEU A 251 -2.15 -3.64 -10.98
N ASN A 252 -1.73 -4.91 -10.79
CA ASN A 252 -2.64 -6.04 -10.63
C ASN A 252 -3.53 -5.87 -9.40
N PHE A 253 -2.96 -5.51 -8.25
CA PHE A 253 -3.76 -5.31 -7.03
C PHE A 253 -4.75 -4.16 -7.16
N ASN A 254 -4.40 -3.08 -7.86
CA ASN A 254 -5.36 -2.03 -8.19
C ASN A 254 -6.52 -2.58 -9.05
N MET A 255 -6.24 -3.45 -10.04
CA MET A 255 -7.28 -4.10 -10.85
C MET A 255 -8.14 -5.08 -10.04
N PHE A 256 -7.60 -5.68 -8.97
CA PHE A 256 -8.35 -6.55 -8.05
C PHE A 256 -9.20 -5.75 -7.04
N GLY A 257 -9.16 -4.42 -7.09
CA GLY A 257 -9.91 -3.53 -6.18
C GLY A 257 -9.19 -3.27 -4.85
N ILE A 258 -7.88 -3.56 -4.76
CA ILE A 258 -7.03 -3.30 -3.59
C ILE A 258 -6.09 -2.14 -3.93
N SER A 259 -6.60 -0.92 -3.84
CA SER A 259 -5.87 0.28 -4.29
C SER A 259 -4.74 0.70 -3.36
N MET A 260 -4.82 0.38 -2.06
CA MET A 260 -3.78 0.66 -1.07
C MET A 260 -2.75 -0.48 -1.08
N ILE A 261 -1.78 -0.40 -1.99
CA ILE A 261 -0.76 -1.43 -2.27
C ILE A 261 0.61 -0.80 -2.41
N GLY A 262 1.65 -1.50 -1.98
CA GLY A 262 3.05 -1.16 -2.21
C GLY A 262 3.99 -2.29 -1.80
N ALA A 263 5.22 -2.24 -2.28
CA ALA A 263 6.29 -3.16 -1.92
C ALA A 263 7.12 -2.59 -0.78
N ASP A 264 7.81 -3.45 -0.01
CA ASP A 264 8.79 -3.00 0.96
C ASP A 264 9.97 -2.33 0.24
N ILE A 265 10.11 -1.02 0.47
CA ILE A 265 11.12 -0.20 -0.19
C ILE A 265 12.50 -0.63 0.27
N CYS A 266 13.40 -0.80 -0.67
CA CYS A 266 14.76 -1.31 -0.56
C CYS A 266 14.85 -2.85 -0.45
N GLY A 267 13.72 -3.56 -0.36
CA GLY A 267 13.62 -5.01 -0.19
C GLY A 267 13.59 -5.45 1.27
N PHE A 268 12.79 -6.48 1.56
CA PHE A 268 12.68 -7.07 2.90
C PHE A 268 13.83 -8.06 3.17
N GLN A 269 14.14 -8.95 2.21
CA GLN A 269 15.19 -9.94 2.31
C GLN A 269 16.48 -9.45 1.65
N LEU A 270 17.62 -9.91 2.15
CA LEU A 270 18.96 -9.54 1.73
C LEU A 270 19.36 -8.08 2.08
N ASP A 271 20.65 -7.84 2.14
CA ASP A 271 21.21 -6.50 2.32
C ASP A 271 21.05 -5.69 1.04
N THR A 272 20.40 -4.55 1.14
CA THR A 272 20.29 -3.59 0.04
C THR A 272 21.61 -2.87 -0.24
N THR A 273 21.70 -2.21 -1.38
CA THR A 273 22.78 -1.28 -1.73
C THR A 273 22.23 0.15 -1.80
N GLU A 274 23.09 1.14 -1.59
CA GLU A 274 22.70 2.54 -1.63
C GLU A 274 22.06 2.94 -2.98
N ASP A 275 22.68 2.53 -4.10
CA ASP A 275 22.16 2.82 -5.44
C ASP A 275 20.76 2.21 -5.66
N LEU A 276 20.53 0.96 -5.26
CA LEU A 276 19.23 0.31 -5.33
C LEU A 276 18.22 1.01 -4.44
N CYS A 277 18.59 1.29 -3.19
CA CYS A 277 17.70 1.89 -2.22
C CYS A 277 17.31 3.31 -2.62
N GLN A 278 18.23 4.10 -3.17
CA GLN A 278 17.96 5.44 -3.71
C GLN A 278 16.90 5.40 -4.83
N ARG A 279 17.04 4.46 -5.78
CA ARG A 279 16.07 4.27 -6.87
C ARG A 279 14.74 3.76 -6.33
N TRP A 280 14.78 2.88 -5.34
CA TRP A 280 13.55 2.33 -4.78
C TRP A 280 12.78 3.34 -3.93
N TYR A 281 13.44 4.22 -3.18
CA TYR A 281 12.78 5.35 -2.50
C TYR A 281 12.10 6.31 -3.48
N GLN A 282 12.73 6.57 -4.63
CA GLN A 282 12.13 7.39 -5.69
C GLN A 282 10.86 6.75 -6.24
N LEU A 283 10.90 5.47 -6.57
CA LEU A 283 9.72 4.71 -7.04
C LEU A 283 8.68 4.58 -5.93
N GLY A 284 9.10 4.18 -4.73
CA GLY A 284 8.23 3.94 -3.58
C GLY A 284 7.50 5.18 -3.08
N ALA A 285 8.02 6.38 -3.35
CA ALA A 285 7.29 7.63 -3.12
C ALA A 285 5.98 7.70 -3.91
N PHE A 286 5.85 6.91 -4.99
CA PHE A 286 4.65 6.84 -5.84
C PHE A 286 3.89 5.52 -5.70
N TYR A 287 4.22 4.68 -4.72
CA TYR A 287 3.32 3.61 -4.30
C TYR A 287 2.11 4.21 -3.56
N PRO A 288 0.89 3.72 -3.78
CA PRO A 288 -0.26 4.10 -2.95
C PRO A 288 0.01 3.88 -1.47
N PHE A 289 0.48 2.70 -1.07
CA PHE A 289 1.05 2.41 0.24
C PHE A 289 2.58 2.47 0.17
N SER A 290 3.21 3.34 0.96
CA SER A 290 4.65 3.59 0.92
C SER A 290 5.29 3.30 2.27
N ARG A 291 6.14 2.24 2.33
CA ARG A 291 6.81 1.78 3.55
C ARG A 291 8.19 1.23 3.22
N SER A 292 9.21 1.62 3.99
CA SER A 292 10.49 0.91 4.05
C SER A 292 10.46 -0.06 5.23
N HIS A 293 10.81 -1.32 4.97
CA HIS A 293 10.79 -2.39 5.96
C HIS A 293 11.78 -3.49 5.53
N ASN A 294 12.49 -4.09 6.49
CA ASN A 294 13.38 -5.21 6.22
C ASN A 294 13.42 -6.20 7.39
N SER A 295 14.00 -7.38 7.13
CA SER A 295 14.13 -8.45 8.10
C SER A 295 15.15 -8.11 9.19
N VAL A 296 14.96 -8.68 10.36
CA VAL A 296 15.86 -8.56 11.50
C VAL A 296 17.26 -9.05 11.14
N GLY A 297 18.29 -8.36 11.62
CA GLY A 297 19.70 -8.71 11.38
C GLY A 297 20.27 -8.22 10.05
N LEU A 298 19.49 -7.62 9.16
CA LEU A 298 19.96 -6.96 7.95
C LEU A 298 20.40 -5.51 8.22
N LYS A 299 21.11 -4.92 7.24
CA LYS A 299 21.58 -3.53 7.34
C LYS A 299 20.40 -2.56 7.46
N PRO A 300 20.54 -1.49 8.26
CA PRO A 300 19.53 -0.44 8.33
C PRO A 300 19.23 0.15 6.95
N GLN A 301 17.95 0.35 6.66
CA GLN A 301 17.46 0.93 5.40
C GLN A 301 16.88 2.34 5.56
N ASP A 302 16.85 2.87 6.80
CA ASP A 302 16.44 4.26 7.01
C ASP A 302 17.35 5.18 6.17
N PRO A 303 16.80 6.19 5.46
CA PRO A 303 17.60 7.09 4.64
C PRO A 303 18.78 7.72 5.36
N ALA A 304 18.67 7.96 6.68
CA ALA A 304 19.76 8.50 7.49
C ALA A 304 20.96 7.54 7.67
N SER A 305 20.79 6.27 7.30
CA SER A 305 21.87 5.26 7.33
C SER A 305 22.78 5.31 6.09
N PHE A 306 22.45 6.14 5.10
CA PHE A 306 23.14 6.26 3.82
C PHE A 306 23.78 7.64 3.65
N SER A 307 24.31 7.91 2.44
CA SER A 307 24.92 9.19 2.11
C SER A 307 23.92 10.35 2.11
N GLN A 308 24.47 11.58 2.16
CA GLN A 308 23.66 12.81 2.04
C GLN A 308 22.93 12.88 0.69
N ASP A 309 23.50 12.33 -0.38
CA ASP A 309 22.87 12.31 -1.72
C ASP A 309 21.59 11.47 -1.74
N LEU A 310 21.59 10.30 -1.07
CA LEU A 310 20.39 9.49 -0.92
C LEU A 310 19.35 10.20 -0.05
N ILE A 311 19.76 10.81 1.06
CA ILE A 311 18.87 11.57 1.95
C ILE A 311 18.16 12.69 1.16
N GLU A 312 18.89 13.51 0.41
CA GLU A 312 18.31 14.63 -0.35
C GLU A 312 17.44 14.14 -1.52
N SER A 313 17.84 13.06 -2.19
CA SER A 313 17.03 12.41 -3.22
C SER A 313 15.69 11.91 -2.68
N THR A 314 15.74 11.24 -1.53
CA THR A 314 14.55 10.72 -0.84
C THR A 314 13.65 11.87 -0.38
N LYS A 315 14.20 12.89 0.26
CA LYS A 315 13.44 14.10 0.64
C LYS A 315 12.74 14.72 -0.57
N THR A 316 13.45 14.88 -1.69
CA THR A 316 12.89 15.46 -2.92
C THR A 316 11.68 14.67 -3.40
N ALA A 317 11.78 13.34 -3.49
CA ALA A 317 10.69 12.47 -3.93
C ALA A 317 9.49 12.53 -2.96
N TYR A 318 9.74 12.50 -1.66
CA TYR A 318 8.66 12.54 -0.67
C TYR A 318 8.05 13.92 -0.48
N MET A 319 8.78 15.02 -0.69
CA MET A 319 8.20 16.35 -0.76
C MET A 319 7.20 16.45 -1.93
N ILE A 320 7.52 15.85 -3.08
CA ILE A 320 6.56 15.76 -4.21
C ILE A 320 5.35 14.92 -3.80
N ARG A 321 5.55 13.71 -3.22
CA ARG A 321 4.45 12.88 -2.71
C ARG A 321 3.54 13.66 -1.77
N TYR A 322 4.12 14.34 -0.77
CA TYR A 322 3.35 15.10 0.22
C TYR A 322 2.60 16.27 -0.41
N SER A 323 3.20 16.95 -1.38
CA SER A 323 2.47 18.00 -2.13
C SER A 323 1.30 17.45 -2.93
N LEU A 324 1.39 16.20 -3.41
CA LEU A 324 0.37 15.50 -4.20
C LEU A 324 -0.69 14.78 -3.34
N LEU A 325 -0.61 14.80 -2.00
CA LEU A 325 -1.57 14.10 -1.14
C LEU A 325 -3.04 14.49 -1.41
N PRO A 326 -3.42 15.75 -1.69
CA PRO A 326 -4.79 16.08 -2.06
C PRO A 326 -5.27 15.40 -3.35
N TYR A 327 -4.38 15.30 -4.33
CA TYR A 327 -4.65 14.57 -5.56
C TYR A 327 -4.79 13.06 -5.33
N LEU A 328 -3.82 12.47 -4.63
CA LEU A 328 -3.86 11.05 -4.26
C LEU A 328 -5.11 10.71 -3.44
N TYR A 329 -5.50 11.57 -2.51
CA TYR A 329 -6.71 11.42 -1.69
C TYR A 329 -7.99 11.46 -2.55
N THR A 330 -8.02 12.33 -3.54
CA THR A 330 -9.12 12.38 -4.54
C THR A 330 -9.19 11.08 -5.36
N LEU A 331 -8.04 10.49 -5.72
CA LEU A 331 -8.01 9.19 -6.40
C LEU A 331 -8.54 8.06 -5.51
N PHE A 332 -8.18 8.05 -4.21
CA PHE A 332 -8.74 7.09 -3.26
C PHE A 332 -10.25 7.27 -3.06
N HIS A 333 -10.74 8.50 -3.05
CA HIS A 333 -12.17 8.75 -3.03
C HIS A 333 -12.88 8.16 -4.26
N LYS A 334 -12.31 8.34 -5.46
CA LYS A 334 -12.85 7.73 -6.69
C LYS A 334 -12.78 6.21 -6.65
N SER A 335 -11.71 5.64 -6.10
CA SER A 335 -11.60 4.20 -5.86
C SER A 335 -12.69 3.69 -4.92
N HIS A 336 -12.92 4.38 -3.80
CA HIS A 336 -13.94 4.03 -2.83
C HIS A 336 -15.37 4.12 -3.41
N MET A 337 -15.69 5.18 -4.14
CA MET A 337 -17.04 5.44 -4.62
C MET A 337 -17.39 4.71 -5.91
N MET A 338 -16.42 4.49 -6.81
CA MET A 338 -16.67 4.04 -8.18
C MET A 338 -15.83 2.82 -8.57
N GLY A 339 -14.94 2.34 -7.69
CA GLY A 339 -14.02 1.24 -8.01
C GLY A 339 -12.92 1.61 -8.99
N GLU A 340 -12.60 2.91 -9.16
CA GLU A 340 -11.51 3.32 -10.01
C GLU A 340 -10.15 2.91 -9.42
N THR A 341 -9.17 2.64 -10.28
CA THR A 341 -7.80 2.37 -9.85
C THR A 341 -7.07 3.66 -9.47
N VAL A 342 -6.25 3.62 -8.44
CA VAL A 342 -5.35 4.74 -8.05
C VAL A 342 -4.10 4.73 -8.93
N ALA A 343 -3.35 3.62 -8.92
CA ALA A 343 -2.28 3.38 -9.88
C ALA A 343 -2.86 2.66 -11.11
N ARG A 344 -2.51 3.14 -12.31
CA ARG A 344 -3.08 2.63 -13.58
C ARG A 344 -1.99 2.24 -14.57
N PRO A 345 -2.14 1.11 -15.27
CA PRO A 345 -1.34 0.85 -16.45
C PRO A 345 -1.73 1.82 -17.58
N LEU A 346 -0.78 2.10 -18.48
CA LEU A 346 -1.01 3.06 -19.57
C LEU A 346 -2.22 2.67 -20.45
N PHE A 347 -2.43 1.37 -20.68
CA PHE A 347 -3.53 0.90 -21.54
C PHE A 347 -4.94 1.18 -20.97
N PHE A 348 -5.09 1.47 -19.68
CA PHE A 348 -6.38 1.91 -19.12
C PHE A 348 -6.80 3.27 -19.66
N GLU A 349 -5.83 4.18 -19.80
CA GLU A 349 -6.07 5.52 -20.33
C GLU A 349 -5.98 5.58 -21.86
N PHE A 350 -5.22 4.65 -22.47
CA PHE A 350 -4.95 4.61 -23.91
C PHE A 350 -5.28 3.23 -24.51
N PRO A 351 -6.54 2.72 -24.37
CA PRO A 351 -6.89 1.36 -24.78
C PRO A 351 -6.82 1.10 -26.29
N LYS A 352 -6.75 2.15 -27.11
CA LYS A 352 -6.60 2.03 -28.57
C LYS A 352 -5.14 2.00 -29.01
N ASP A 353 -4.23 2.38 -28.13
CA ASP A 353 -2.79 2.37 -28.41
C ASP A 353 -2.18 1.04 -27.97
N LYS A 354 -2.00 0.13 -28.93
CA LYS A 354 -1.48 -1.23 -28.69
C LYS A 354 -0.06 -1.25 -28.11
N ASN A 355 0.73 -0.19 -28.29
CA ASN A 355 2.07 -0.12 -27.74
C ASN A 355 2.04 -0.03 -26.20
N THR A 356 0.90 0.36 -25.61
CA THR A 356 0.76 0.47 -24.14
C THR A 356 0.50 -0.87 -23.44
N TYR A 357 0.12 -1.93 -24.18
CA TYR A 357 -0.37 -3.18 -23.61
C TYR A 357 0.69 -3.99 -22.84
N SER A 358 1.94 -3.88 -23.26
CA SER A 358 3.07 -4.61 -22.64
C SER A 358 3.96 -3.71 -21.77
N ILE A 359 3.52 -2.48 -21.45
CA ILE A 359 4.31 -1.57 -20.61
C ILE A 359 4.04 -1.88 -19.14
N ASP A 360 5.04 -2.43 -18.48
CA ASP A 360 5.07 -2.79 -17.05
C ASP A 360 6.08 -1.96 -16.24
N SER A 361 6.84 -1.08 -16.90
CA SER A 361 7.91 -0.26 -16.32
C SER A 361 7.51 1.21 -16.10
N GLN A 362 6.28 1.57 -16.48
CA GLN A 362 5.68 2.89 -16.31
C GLN A 362 4.24 2.75 -15.84
N PHE A 363 3.76 3.73 -15.10
CA PHE A 363 2.37 3.76 -14.65
C PHE A 363 1.89 5.20 -14.45
N LEU A 364 0.58 5.33 -14.25
CA LEU A 364 -0.06 6.62 -13.96
C LEU A 364 -0.67 6.61 -12.55
N TRP A 365 -0.61 7.74 -11.86
CA TRP A 365 -1.56 8.06 -10.80
C TRP A 365 -2.79 8.73 -11.42
N GLY A 366 -3.94 8.03 -11.32
CA GLY A 366 -5.14 8.44 -12.03
C GLY A 366 -4.90 8.55 -13.54
N SER A 367 -5.48 9.56 -14.16
CA SER A 367 -5.32 9.84 -15.61
C SER A 367 -4.22 10.85 -15.92
N SER A 368 -3.61 11.49 -14.90
CA SER A 368 -2.92 12.76 -15.10
C SER A 368 -1.41 12.74 -14.86
N LEU A 369 -0.91 11.94 -13.92
CA LEU A 369 0.51 11.94 -13.55
C LEU A 369 1.17 10.63 -13.97
N MET A 370 2.12 10.68 -14.91
CA MET A 370 2.91 9.54 -15.36
C MET A 370 4.24 9.46 -14.59
N ILE A 371 4.55 8.25 -14.13
CA ILE A 371 5.76 7.89 -13.40
C ILE A 371 6.60 6.95 -14.28
N SER A 372 7.86 7.33 -14.54
CA SER A 372 8.79 6.59 -15.39
C SER A 372 10.13 6.38 -14.62
N PRO A 373 10.23 5.36 -13.77
CA PRO A 373 11.40 5.12 -12.92
C PRO A 373 12.60 4.52 -13.66
N ALA A 374 13.79 4.66 -13.09
CA ALA A 374 14.97 3.90 -13.49
C ALA A 374 15.00 2.57 -12.73
N LEU A 375 14.94 1.43 -13.44
CA LEU A 375 14.73 0.09 -12.88
C LEU A 375 15.94 -0.84 -13.01
N ALA A 376 17.11 -0.33 -13.40
CA ALA A 376 18.32 -1.12 -13.55
C ALA A 376 19.53 -0.40 -12.95
N LYS A 377 20.50 -1.19 -12.46
CA LYS A 377 21.73 -0.70 -11.85
C LYS A 377 22.51 0.22 -12.78
N GLY A 378 22.98 1.36 -12.25
CA GLY A 378 23.83 2.29 -12.97
C GLY A 378 23.14 3.02 -14.14
N THR A 379 21.82 2.97 -14.23
CA THR A 379 21.04 3.63 -15.27
C THR A 379 21.12 5.16 -15.16
N THR A 380 21.57 5.81 -16.23
CA THR A 380 21.64 7.28 -16.36
C THR A 380 20.65 7.85 -17.38
N SER A 381 19.99 7.00 -18.15
CA SER A 381 18.90 7.36 -19.07
C SER A 381 17.95 6.19 -19.25
N ILE A 382 16.66 6.48 -19.46
CA ILE A 382 15.61 5.49 -19.72
C ILE A 382 14.91 5.78 -21.05
N GLY A 383 14.36 4.73 -21.67
CA GLY A 383 13.38 4.87 -22.73
C GLY A 383 11.99 4.87 -22.12
N ALA A 384 11.28 5.98 -22.14
CA ALA A 384 9.90 6.07 -21.64
C ALA A 384 8.93 6.23 -22.81
N TYR A 385 7.86 5.45 -22.82
CA TYR A 385 6.82 5.56 -23.83
C TYR A 385 5.86 6.70 -23.47
N PHE A 386 5.60 7.57 -24.43
CA PHE A 386 4.60 8.63 -24.30
C PHE A 386 3.49 8.40 -25.32
N PRO A 387 2.27 8.09 -24.89
CA PRO A 387 1.10 8.10 -25.76
C PRO A 387 0.90 9.46 -26.45
N SER A 388 0.15 9.47 -27.56
CA SER A 388 -0.10 10.70 -28.33
C SER A 388 -0.74 11.80 -27.49
N GLY A 389 -0.24 13.02 -27.64
CA GLY A 389 -0.66 14.24 -26.96
C GLY A 389 0.52 15.01 -26.37
N VAL A 390 0.22 16.05 -25.60
CA VAL A 390 1.22 16.84 -24.90
C VAL A 390 1.38 16.36 -23.46
N TRP A 391 2.64 16.28 -23.03
CA TRP A 391 3.06 15.92 -21.67
C TRP A 391 4.00 17.00 -21.13
N TYR A 392 3.95 17.28 -19.85
CA TYR A 392 4.76 18.34 -19.24
C TYR A 392 5.69 17.75 -18.18
N ASP A 393 6.99 18.01 -18.29
CA ASP A 393 7.95 17.65 -17.22
C ASP A 393 7.52 18.30 -15.91
N TRP A 394 7.35 17.49 -14.88
CA TRP A 394 6.88 17.94 -13.56
C TRP A 394 7.71 19.07 -12.96
N TYR A 395 9.01 19.02 -13.14
CA TYR A 395 9.95 19.93 -12.47
C TYR A 395 10.05 21.28 -13.16
N THR A 396 9.97 21.30 -14.45
CA THR A 396 10.18 22.49 -15.27
C THR A 396 8.90 23.05 -15.89
N GLY A 397 7.92 22.21 -16.14
CA GLY A 397 6.74 22.53 -16.93
C GLY A 397 7.01 22.53 -18.44
N GLY A 398 8.20 22.08 -18.88
CA GLY A 398 8.55 21.98 -20.30
C GLY A 398 7.68 20.96 -21.03
N ALA A 399 7.15 21.34 -22.19
CA ALA A 399 6.27 20.51 -23.00
C ALA A 399 7.05 19.44 -23.78
N LEU A 400 6.49 18.23 -23.82
CA LEU A 400 6.89 17.11 -24.66
C LEU A 400 5.69 16.70 -25.50
N HIS A 401 5.73 16.96 -26.80
CA HIS A 401 4.72 16.51 -27.75
C HIS A 401 5.07 15.13 -28.28
N SER A 402 4.14 14.18 -28.19
CA SER A 402 4.31 12.81 -28.66
C SER A 402 3.21 12.40 -29.61
N ASN A 403 3.58 11.58 -30.60
CA ASN A 403 2.66 10.90 -31.52
C ASN A 403 2.58 9.39 -31.21
N GLY A 404 2.83 8.98 -29.94
CA GLY A 404 2.89 7.58 -29.55
C GLY A 404 4.28 6.99 -29.79
N SER A 405 5.29 7.41 -29.04
CA SER A 405 6.68 7.00 -29.25
C SER A 405 7.48 6.91 -27.95
N VAL A 406 8.57 6.13 -28.00
CA VAL A 406 9.56 6.06 -26.91
C VAL A 406 10.48 7.28 -27.00
N VAL A 407 10.60 7.98 -25.87
CA VAL A 407 11.50 9.12 -25.71
C VAL A 407 12.60 8.76 -24.73
N LYS A 408 13.84 9.08 -25.08
CA LYS A 408 14.99 8.92 -24.20
C LYS A 408 15.01 10.05 -23.18
N LEU A 409 14.86 9.72 -21.91
CA LEU A 409 14.91 10.66 -20.79
C LEU A 409 16.21 10.47 -20.00
N ALA A 410 16.81 11.57 -19.56
CA ALA A 410 17.88 11.51 -18.57
C ALA A 410 17.32 10.98 -17.24
N ALA A 411 18.07 10.09 -16.57
CA ALA A 411 17.71 9.52 -15.28
C ALA A 411 18.87 9.67 -14.27
N PRO A 412 19.22 10.93 -13.88
CA PRO A 412 20.24 11.14 -12.86
C PRO A 412 19.82 10.50 -11.53
N ALA A 413 20.79 10.14 -10.68
CA ALA A 413 20.54 9.39 -9.46
C ALA A 413 19.59 10.10 -8.48
N ASN A 414 19.53 11.41 -8.50
CA ASN A 414 18.73 12.23 -7.58
C ASN A 414 17.32 12.60 -8.09
N LYS A 415 16.87 12.04 -9.23
CA LYS A 415 15.58 12.43 -9.84
C LYS A 415 14.85 11.22 -10.41
N ILE A 416 13.56 11.11 -10.13
CA ILE A 416 12.64 10.23 -10.86
C ILE A 416 11.91 11.03 -11.97
N ASN A 417 11.69 10.42 -13.12
CA ASN A 417 10.99 11.07 -14.22
C ASN A 417 9.48 11.08 -14.00
N LEU A 418 8.91 12.27 -13.92
CA LEU A 418 7.49 12.54 -13.73
C LEU A 418 6.99 13.49 -14.82
N HIS A 419 5.83 13.18 -15.39
CA HIS A 419 5.20 14.01 -16.40
C HIS A 419 3.71 14.17 -16.13
N VAL A 420 3.21 15.39 -16.30
CA VAL A 420 1.77 15.68 -16.23
C VAL A 420 1.19 15.64 -17.62
N ARG A 421 0.09 14.92 -17.79
CA ARG A 421 -0.65 14.86 -19.05
C ARG A 421 -1.32 16.20 -19.34
N GLY A 422 -1.22 16.68 -20.58
CA GLY A 422 -2.02 17.82 -21.05
C GLY A 422 -3.51 17.53 -20.94
N GLY A 423 -4.29 18.55 -20.62
CA GLY A 423 -5.71 18.42 -20.31
C GLY A 423 -6.01 18.15 -18.83
N SER A 424 -5.03 18.27 -17.93
CA SER A 424 -5.17 17.93 -16.51
C SER A 424 -5.03 19.12 -15.58
N ILE A 425 -5.81 19.11 -14.48
CA ILE A 425 -5.62 20.04 -13.35
C ILE A 425 -5.40 19.20 -12.09
N ILE A 426 -4.26 19.40 -11.43
CA ILE A 426 -3.85 18.69 -10.23
C ILE A 426 -3.85 19.65 -9.05
N THR A 427 -4.52 19.27 -7.96
CA THR A 427 -4.51 20.00 -6.69
C THR A 427 -3.31 19.58 -5.86
N LEU A 428 -2.57 20.56 -5.39
CA LEU A 428 -1.42 20.41 -4.50
C LEU A 428 -1.68 21.08 -3.16
N GLN A 429 -0.87 20.70 -2.18
CA GLN A 429 -0.80 21.36 -0.88
C GLN A 429 0.67 21.49 -0.44
N ASP A 430 1.00 22.52 0.32
CA ASP A 430 2.36 22.64 0.85
C ASP A 430 2.65 21.47 1.80
N PRO A 431 3.75 20.74 1.62
CA PRO A 431 4.11 19.64 2.50
C PRO A 431 4.55 20.11 3.88
N ASP A 432 4.35 19.25 4.89
CA ASP A 432 4.79 19.46 6.26
C ASP A 432 5.33 18.14 6.83
N LEU A 433 5.75 18.10 8.11
CA LEU A 433 6.35 16.94 8.76
C LEU A 433 5.42 15.73 8.87
N THR A 434 4.11 15.95 8.91
CA THR A 434 3.11 14.87 8.97
C THR A 434 1.96 15.15 7.99
N THR A 435 1.19 14.11 7.64
CA THR A 435 -0.02 14.26 6.83
C THR A 435 -1.05 15.15 7.51
N THR A 436 -1.19 15.07 8.84
CA THR A 436 -2.09 15.92 9.64
C THR A 436 -1.71 17.41 9.57
N LEU A 437 -0.41 17.73 9.60
CA LEU A 437 0.06 19.10 9.47
C LEU A 437 -0.07 19.59 8.03
N SER A 438 0.30 18.77 7.04
CA SER A 438 0.18 19.11 5.62
C SER A 438 -1.26 19.49 5.24
N ARG A 439 -2.27 18.79 5.78
CA ARG A 439 -3.69 19.07 5.53
C ARG A 439 -4.15 20.48 5.92
N LYS A 440 -3.44 21.16 6.82
CA LYS A 440 -3.74 22.52 7.28
C LYS A 440 -3.11 23.60 6.40
N ASN A 441 -2.25 23.20 5.46
CA ASN A 441 -1.53 24.12 4.59
C ASN A 441 -2.38 24.58 3.40
N LYS A 442 -1.90 25.62 2.72
CA LYS A 442 -2.60 26.21 1.58
C LYS A 442 -2.50 25.33 0.34
N PHE A 443 -3.55 25.35 -0.45
CA PHE A 443 -3.62 24.67 -1.74
C PHE A 443 -2.94 25.46 -2.86
N SER A 444 -2.51 24.73 -3.89
CA SER A 444 -2.06 25.25 -5.17
C SER A 444 -2.62 24.39 -6.30
N LEU A 445 -2.69 24.94 -7.52
CA LEU A 445 -3.11 24.18 -8.69
C LEU A 445 -1.97 24.12 -9.71
N VAL A 446 -1.77 22.96 -10.33
CA VAL A 446 -1.03 22.77 -11.58
C VAL A 446 -2.05 22.53 -12.67
N VAL A 447 -2.08 23.41 -13.66
CA VAL A 447 -2.95 23.37 -14.83
C VAL A 447 -2.09 23.05 -16.04
N SER A 448 -2.30 21.90 -16.66
CA SER A 448 -1.55 21.43 -17.83
C SER A 448 -2.48 21.47 -19.03
N LEU A 449 -2.31 22.46 -19.90
CA LEU A 449 -3.19 22.64 -21.06
C LEU A 449 -2.94 21.55 -22.11
N ASP A 450 -4.00 21.05 -22.72
CA ASP A 450 -3.90 20.21 -23.91
C ASP A 450 -3.65 21.04 -25.18
N ASP A 451 -3.57 20.40 -26.33
CA ASP A 451 -3.38 21.06 -27.63
C ASP A 451 -4.52 22.04 -28.02
N ASN A 452 -5.69 21.92 -27.34
CA ASN A 452 -6.82 22.84 -27.52
C ASN A 452 -6.82 24.00 -26.52
N GLY A 453 -5.84 24.06 -25.62
CA GLY A 453 -5.77 25.03 -24.53
C GLY A 453 -6.79 24.77 -23.41
N THR A 454 -7.19 23.50 -23.23
CA THR A 454 -8.17 23.10 -22.20
C THR A 454 -7.55 22.20 -21.14
N ALA A 455 -8.13 22.19 -19.93
CA ALA A 455 -7.77 21.26 -18.87
C ALA A 455 -8.92 21.10 -17.86
N GLU A 456 -9.02 19.94 -17.23
CA GLU A 456 -10.01 19.62 -16.20
C GLU A 456 -9.36 18.87 -15.02
N GLY A 457 -9.98 18.95 -13.86
CA GLY A 457 -9.60 18.20 -12.67
C GLY A 457 -10.66 18.21 -11.59
N ASP A 458 -10.65 17.19 -10.76
CA ASP A 458 -11.55 17.06 -9.61
C ASP A 458 -10.77 17.16 -8.31
N HIS A 459 -11.42 17.61 -7.26
CA HIS A 459 -10.88 17.63 -5.91
C HIS A 459 -11.96 17.25 -4.90
N PHE A 460 -11.69 16.18 -4.16
CA PHE A 460 -12.46 15.74 -3.01
C PHE A 460 -11.75 16.12 -1.72
N TRP A 461 -12.50 16.58 -0.72
CA TRP A 461 -11.95 16.93 0.58
C TRP A 461 -12.95 16.75 1.70
N ASP A 462 -12.53 16.18 2.82
CA ASP A 462 -13.24 16.06 4.08
C ASP A 462 -12.25 16.19 5.25
N ASP A 463 -12.60 15.78 6.46
CA ASP A 463 -11.68 15.85 7.62
C ASP A 463 -10.55 14.81 7.61
N GLY A 464 -10.63 13.80 6.71
CA GLY A 464 -9.62 12.75 6.53
C GLY A 464 -9.67 11.60 7.53
N ASP A 465 -10.59 11.60 8.49
CA ASP A 465 -10.55 10.70 9.64
C ASP A 465 -11.92 10.14 10.05
N THR A 466 -12.99 10.92 9.92
CA THR A 466 -14.35 10.52 10.29
C THR A 466 -14.90 9.43 9.36
N ILE A 467 -15.57 8.43 9.96
CA ILE A 467 -16.25 7.37 9.24
C ILE A 467 -17.47 7.97 8.50
N ASP A 468 -17.73 7.46 7.28
CA ASP A 468 -18.95 7.75 6.52
C ASP A 468 -19.20 9.25 6.23
N THR A 469 -18.15 10.06 6.05
CA THR A 469 -18.31 11.49 5.74
C THR A 469 -19.14 11.74 4.49
N HIS A 470 -19.03 10.87 3.47
CA HIS A 470 -19.82 11.00 2.25
C HIS A 470 -21.32 10.77 2.47
N PRO A 471 -21.80 9.66 3.09
CA PRO A 471 -23.21 9.50 3.45
C PRO A 471 -23.74 10.59 4.38
N MET A 472 -22.89 11.12 5.26
CA MET A 472 -23.26 12.20 6.18
C MET A 472 -23.27 13.59 5.53
N GLY A 473 -22.87 13.71 4.28
CA GLY A 473 -22.75 14.99 3.61
C GLY A 473 -21.64 15.90 4.17
N LYS A 474 -20.65 15.35 4.89
CA LYS A 474 -19.54 16.10 5.48
C LYS A 474 -18.28 16.07 4.60
N PHE A 475 -18.42 16.48 3.36
CA PHE A 475 -17.33 16.53 2.40
C PHE A 475 -17.47 17.71 1.45
N ASN A 476 -16.43 17.98 0.67
CA ASN A 476 -16.42 18.95 -0.42
C ASN A 476 -16.04 18.26 -1.72
N MET A 477 -16.71 18.64 -2.82
CA MET A 477 -16.37 18.22 -4.17
C MET A 477 -16.30 19.45 -5.07
N ILE A 478 -15.14 19.62 -5.71
CA ILE A 478 -14.84 20.76 -6.55
C ILE A 478 -14.36 20.24 -7.90
N ARG A 479 -14.87 20.80 -9.00
CA ARG A 479 -14.37 20.59 -10.35
C ARG A 479 -13.66 21.84 -10.83
N PHE A 480 -12.47 21.68 -11.35
CA PHE A 480 -11.71 22.73 -12.01
C PHE A 480 -11.81 22.58 -13.51
N HIS A 481 -11.84 23.71 -14.21
CA HIS A 481 -11.87 23.74 -15.66
C HIS A 481 -11.00 24.89 -16.17
N SER A 482 -10.30 24.66 -17.27
CA SER A 482 -9.55 25.69 -18.02
C SER A 482 -9.95 25.67 -19.48
N SER A 483 -10.29 26.84 -20.02
CA SER A 483 -10.49 27.05 -21.45
C SER A 483 -10.39 28.54 -21.78
N LYS A 484 -10.03 28.88 -23.03
CA LYS A 484 -9.98 30.28 -23.51
C LYS A 484 -9.17 31.20 -22.58
N ASN A 485 -8.02 30.71 -22.10
CA ASN A 485 -7.13 31.42 -21.16
C ASN A 485 -7.79 31.78 -19.81
N ILE A 486 -8.77 31.01 -19.36
CA ILE A 486 -9.43 31.19 -18.08
C ILE A 486 -9.40 29.86 -17.31
N VAL A 487 -8.91 29.88 -16.07
CA VAL A 487 -9.08 28.80 -15.08
C VAL A 487 -10.21 29.20 -14.13
N THR A 488 -11.12 28.30 -13.89
CA THR A 488 -12.23 28.48 -12.94
C THR A 488 -12.51 27.19 -12.16
N ASN A 489 -13.21 27.33 -11.05
CA ASN A 489 -13.75 26.18 -10.33
C ASN A 489 -15.27 26.20 -10.28
N ASN A 490 -15.87 25.01 -10.21
CA ASN A 490 -17.25 24.77 -9.89
C ASN A 490 -17.34 23.98 -8.58
N VAL A 491 -17.94 24.57 -7.54
CA VAL A 491 -18.18 23.90 -6.26
C VAL A 491 -19.40 23.00 -6.43
N MET A 492 -19.17 21.70 -6.64
CA MET A 492 -20.21 20.71 -6.85
C MET A 492 -20.98 20.39 -5.56
N TYR A 493 -20.23 20.37 -4.45
CA TYR A 493 -20.76 20.15 -3.10
C TYR A 493 -19.85 20.78 -2.04
N ALA A 494 -20.42 21.38 -1.00
CA ALA A 494 -19.71 22.06 0.10
C ALA A 494 -20.38 21.73 1.43
N GLY A 495 -20.09 20.56 1.98
CA GLY A 495 -20.65 20.09 3.25
C GLY A 495 -19.63 20.04 4.40
N TYR A 496 -18.34 20.24 4.11
CA TYR A 496 -17.26 20.32 5.10
C TYR A 496 -16.67 21.72 5.09
N THR A 497 -16.98 22.52 6.10
CA THR A 497 -16.59 23.94 6.20
C THR A 497 -15.81 24.26 7.47
N ASP A 498 -15.41 23.24 8.24
CA ASP A 498 -14.72 23.39 9.52
C ASP A 498 -13.31 23.98 9.36
N GLU A 499 -12.70 23.79 8.18
CA GLU A 499 -11.39 24.36 7.83
C GLU A 499 -11.47 25.14 6.50
N PRO A 500 -10.80 26.32 6.42
CA PRO A 500 -10.78 27.08 5.17
C PRO A 500 -9.86 26.41 4.13
N MET A 501 -10.36 26.19 2.92
CA MET A 501 -9.59 25.66 1.81
C MET A 501 -8.92 26.79 1.02
N LEU A 502 -7.81 27.33 1.55
CA LEU A 502 -7.16 28.52 1.01
C LEU A 502 -6.27 28.19 -0.19
N LEU A 503 -6.55 28.79 -1.35
CA LEU A 503 -5.71 28.74 -2.55
C LEU A 503 -4.64 29.83 -2.48
N ARG A 504 -3.36 29.46 -2.76
CA ARG A 504 -2.20 30.35 -2.73
C ARG A 504 -1.66 30.70 -4.10
N SER A 505 -1.61 29.74 -5.00
CA SER A 505 -0.99 29.89 -6.30
C SER A 505 -1.61 28.96 -7.36
N ILE A 506 -1.49 29.37 -8.62
CA ILE A 506 -1.85 28.58 -9.79
C ILE A 506 -0.67 28.63 -10.76
N VAL A 507 -0.20 27.45 -11.18
CA VAL A 507 0.81 27.30 -12.22
C VAL A 507 0.11 26.74 -13.46
N VAL A 508 0.32 27.39 -14.63
CA VAL A 508 -0.26 26.96 -15.90
C VAL A 508 0.86 26.62 -16.86
N PHE A 509 0.89 25.38 -17.33
CA PHE A 509 1.78 24.88 -18.37
C PHE A 509 1.12 25.00 -19.74
N GLY A 510 1.89 25.34 -20.77
CA GLY A 510 1.41 25.42 -22.14
C GLY A 510 0.76 26.76 -22.50
N VAL A 511 1.10 27.84 -21.81
CA VAL A 511 0.66 29.19 -22.15
C VAL A 511 1.50 29.72 -23.29
N LEU A 512 1.03 29.61 -24.55
CA LEU A 512 1.81 29.83 -25.78
C LEU A 512 2.33 31.25 -25.95
N HIS A 513 1.64 32.23 -25.40
CA HIS A 513 2.00 33.64 -25.54
C HIS A 513 2.18 34.30 -24.19
N LYS A 514 3.20 35.14 -24.06
CA LYS A 514 3.48 35.90 -22.84
C LYS A 514 2.29 36.78 -22.49
N PRO A 515 1.68 36.59 -21.32
CA PRO A 515 0.57 37.43 -20.87
C PRO A 515 1.03 38.87 -20.64
N THR A 516 0.27 39.82 -21.17
CA THR A 516 0.42 41.25 -20.84
C THR A 516 -0.24 41.62 -19.54
N THR A 517 -1.29 40.86 -19.16
CA THR A 517 -2.06 41.07 -17.93
C THR A 517 -2.56 39.74 -17.44
N VAL A 518 -2.46 39.54 -16.10
CA VAL A 518 -3.09 38.42 -15.41
C VAL A 518 -4.10 38.98 -14.41
N LYS A 519 -5.34 38.48 -14.46
CA LYS A 519 -6.45 38.94 -13.62
C LYS A 519 -6.95 37.80 -12.74
N PHE A 520 -7.18 38.07 -11.48
CA PHE A 520 -7.87 37.15 -10.56
C PHE A 520 -9.20 37.78 -10.13
N ASN A 521 -10.31 37.10 -10.39
CA ASN A 521 -11.68 37.63 -10.19
C ASN A 521 -11.88 39.02 -10.80
N GLY A 522 -11.37 39.22 -12.03
CA GLY A 522 -11.46 40.46 -12.77
C GLY A 522 -10.44 41.56 -12.37
N MET A 523 -9.75 41.41 -11.26
CA MET A 523 -8.73 42.36 -10.78
C MET A 523 -7.35 41.94 -11.25
N ALA A 524 -6.56 42.89 -11.78
CA ALA A 524 -5.18 42.62 -12.17
C ALA A 524 -4.33 42.26 -10.95
N ILE A 525 -3.51 41.22 -11.08
CA ILE A 525 -2.53 40.82 -10.08
C ILE A 525 -1.13 41.18 -10.55
N SER A 526 -0.28 41.64 -9.64
CA SER A 526 1.13 41.99 -9.94
C SER A 526 2.10 40.84 -9.66
N GLN A 527 1.70 39.86 -8.87
CA GLN A 527 2.54 38.73 -8.50
C GLN A 527 2.35 37.57 -9.48
N PHE A 528 2.89 37.72 -10.68
CA PHE A 528 3.00 36.61 -11.64
C PHE A 528 4.34 36.63 -12.35
N THR A 529 4.78 35.46 -12.80
CA THR A 529 5.96 35.27 -13.66
C THR A 529 5.58 34.45 -14.87
N TYR A 530 6.27 34.67 -15.97
CA TYR A 530 6.13 33.88 -17.18
C TYR A 530 7.52 33.50 -17.73
N ASP A 531 7.68 32.21 -18.02
CA ASP A 531 8.87 31.67 -18.66
C ASP A 531 8.59 31.54 -20.17
N ASP A 532 9.24 32.40 -20.99
CA ASP A 532 9.07 32.42 -22.43
C ASP A 532 9.58 31.15 -23.15
N ASN A 533 10.55 30.42 -22.54
CA ASN A 533 11.14 29.21 -23.14
C ASN A 533 10.31 27.96 -22.84
N LEU A 534 9.72 27.91 -21.63
CA LEU A 534 8.96 26.76 -21.15
C LEU A 534 7.45 26.95 -21.31
N HIS A 535 7.00 28.15 -21.66
CA HIS A 535 5.57 28.52 -21.74
C HIS A 535 4.83 28.30 -20.41
N VAL A 536 5.44 28.69 -19.29
CA VAL A 536 4.92 28.49 -17.94
C VAL A 536 4.52 29.81 -17.32
N LEU A 537 3.24 29.95 -17.01
CA LEU A 537 2.70 31.05 -16.20
C LEU A 537 2.59 30.63 -14.73
N LYS A 538 3.15 31.42 -13.82
CA LYS A 538 3.00 31.23 -12.36
C LYS A 538 2.30 32.45 -11.77
N ALA A 539 1.06 32.28 -11.32
CA ALA A 539 0.29 33.29 -10.60
C ALA A 539 0.39 33.02 -9.08
N GLN A 540 0.86 34.00 -8.32
CA GLN A 540 1.12 33.91 -6.88
C GLN A 540 0.36 34.99 -6.10
N GLY A 541 0.41 34.93 -4.76
CA GLY A 541 -0.28 35.90 -3.92
C GLY A 541 -1.81 35.82 -4.01
N ILE A 542 -2.33 34.71 -4.48
CA ILE A 542 -3.77 34.45 -4.54
C ILE A 542 -4.27 34.20 -3.12
N ALA A 543 -5.31 34.94 -2.71
CA ALA A 543 -6.00 34.76 -1.43
C ALA A 543 -7.47 34.42 -1.71
N ALA A 544 -7.73 33.19 -2.04
CA ALA A 544 -9.08 32.70 -2.33
C ALA A 544 -9.40 31.44 -1.51
N ASN A 545 -10.69 31.18 -1.33
CA ASN A 545 -11.16 29.92 -0.77
C ASN A 545 -11.70 29.06 -1.92
N LEU A 546 -11.24 27.83 -2.05
CA LEU A 546 -11.67 26.88 -3.08
C LEU A 546 -13.18 26.60 -3.06
N LEU A 547 -13.84 26.82 -1.90
CA LEU A 547 -15.30 26.72 -1.75
C LEU A 547 -16.05 27.94 -2.29
N LYS A 548 -15.36 28.90 -2.89
CA LYS A 548 -15.96 30.02 -3.62
C LYS A 548 -15.50 29.98 -5.05
N THR A 549 -16.40 30.27 -5.98
CA THR A 549 -16.06 30.38 -7.40
C THR A 549 -15.01 31.46 -7.62
N PHE A 550 -13.99 31.14 -8.36
CA PHE A 550 -12.95 32.08 -8.77
C PHE A 550 -12.67 31.99 -10.27
N THR A 551 -12.01 32.99 -10.80
CA THR A 551 -11.46 32.97 -12.16
C THR A 551 -10.02 33.49 -12.12
N LEU A 552 -9.10 32.79 -12.81
CA LEU A 552 -7.80 33.31 -13.19
C LEU A 552 -7.80 33.44 -14.72
N GLN A 553 -7.57 34.66 -15.22
CA GLN A 553 -7.54 34.97 -16.65
C GLN A 553 -6.21 35.60 -17.04
N TRP A 554 -5.67 35.20 -18.15
CA TRP A 554 -4.48 35.83 -18.76
C TRP A 554 -4.76 36.26 -20.19
N VAL A 555 -4.19 37.46 -20.58
CA VAL A 555 -4.39 38.11 -21.87
C VAL A 555 -3.04 38.49 -22.45
#